data_a62e0a2c7a0c50607d3d237fa3b28a4a
#
_entry.id   a62e0a2c7a0c50607d3d237fa3b28a4a
#
_cell.length_a   1.000
_cell.length_b   1.000
_cell.length_c   1.000
_cell.angle_alpha   90.00
_cell.angle_beta   90.00
_cell.angle_gamma   90.00
#
_symmetry.space_group_name_H-M   'P 1'
#
loop_
_entity.id
_entity.type
_entity.pdbx_description
1 polymer ?
#
loop_
_entity_poly.entity_id
_entity_poly.type
_entity_poly.pdbx_seq_one_letter_code
_entity_poly.pdbx_strand_id
1 'polypeptide(L)'
;LNTRNQVTDQEILYKGSLNTSLVRVAEVFRGAVRRNCAAVIVAHNHPSGDPSPSPEDIALTRRLVDAGKLLEVDVLDHLVLGHNRYISLRERALGFDEAS
;
A
#
# COMPACT_ATOMS: atom_id res chain seq x y z
N LEU A 1 -8.01 -7.74 5.59
CA LEU A 1 -7.41 -8.58 6.63
C LEU A 1 -8.37 -8.79 7.78
N ASN A 2 -8.29 -9.93 8.42
CA ASN A 2 -9.04 -10.23 9.64
C ASN A 2 -8.09 -10.24 10.84
N THR A 3 -8.59 -10.63 12.01
CA THR A 3 -7.81 -10.62 13.25
C THR A 3 -6.63 -11.62 13.25
N ARG A 4 -6.61 -12.55 12.31
CA ARG A 4 -5.52 -13.51 12.15
C ARG A 4 -4.52 -13.08 11.08
N ASN A 5 -4.63 -11.86 10.60
CA ASN A 5 -3.79 -11.31 9.53
C ASN A 5 -3.88 -12.12 8.24
N GLN A 6 -5.03 -12.71 7.98
CA GLN A 6 -5.30 -13.39 6.72
C GLN A 6 -5.94 -12.42 5.75
N VAL A 7 -5.62 -12.57 4.47
CA VAL A 7 -6.26 -11.77 3.43
C VAL A 7 -7.71 -12.27 3.28
N THR A 8 -8.66 -11.43 3.63
CA THR A 8 -10.08 -11.78 3.56
C THR A 8 -10.77 -11.22 2.33
N ASP A 9 -10.17 -10.23 1.70
CA ASP A 9 -10.75 -9.58 0.54
C ASP A 9 -9.67 -8.93 -0.30
N GLN A 10 -9.96 -8.72 -1.56
CA GLN A 10 -9.03 -8.18 -2.52
C GLN A 10 -9.77 -7.23 -3.45
N GLU A 11 -9.14 -6.09 -3.75
CA GLU A 11 -9.73 -5.12 -4.68
C GLU A 11 -8.64 -4.58 -5.58
N ILE A 12 -8.89 -4.60 -6.88
CA ILE A 12 -7.98 -4.01 -7.86
C ILE A 12 -8.53 -2.65 -8.25
N LEU A 13 -7.80 -1.60 -7.87
CA LEU A 13 -8.21 -0.21 -8.15
C LEU A 13 -7.68 0.29 -9.49
N TYR A 14 -6.47 -0.15 -9.85
CA TYR A 14 -5.82 0.27 -11.08
C TYR A 14 -5.15 -0.91 -11.74
N LYS A 15 -5.12 -0.90 -13.07
CA LYS A 15 -4.46 -1.93 -13.86
C LYS A 15 -3.41 -1.32 -14.77
N GLY A 16 -2.37 -2.10 -15.06
CA GLY A 16 -1.33 -1.71 -15.99
C GLY A 16 -0.34 -0.73 -15.40
N SER A 17 0.34 -0.02 -16.28
CA SER A 17 1.34 0.96 -15.87
C SER A 17 0.64 2.22 -15.37
N LEU A 18 0.84 2.55 -14.09
CA LEU A 18 0.27 3.74 -13.50
C LEU A 18 1.34 4.48 -12.71
N ASN A 19 1.42 5.78 -12.95
CA ASN A 19 2.25 6.65 -12.13
C ASN A 19 1.61 6.78 -10.75
N THR A 20 2.34 6.38 -9.70
CA THR A 20 1.82 6.39 -8.33
C THR A 20 1.44 7.79 -7.85
N SER A 21 1.97 8.85 -8.47
CA SER A 21 1.57 10.21 -8.14
C SER A 21 0.11 10.51 -8.51
N LEU A 22 -0.50 9.68 -9.36
CA LEU A 22 -1.90 9.82 -9.77
C LEU A 22 -2.86 9.04 -8.89
N VAL A 23 -2.35 8.23 -7.96
CA VAL A 23 -3.20 7.43 -7.08
C VAL A 23 -3.89 8.33 -6.07
N ARG A 24 -5.20 8.18 -5.95
CA ARG A 24 -5.99 8.92 -4.96
C ARG A 24 -6.12 8.12 -3.68
N VAL A 25 -5.67 8.71 -2.58
CA VAL A 25 -5.70 8.06 -1.27
C VAL A 25 -7.12 7.65 -0.88
N ALA A 26 -8.10 8.51 -1.16
CA ALA A 26 -9.50 8.20 -0.84
C ALA A 26 -9.99 6.93 -1.52
N GLU A 27 -9.55 6.69 -2.76
CA GLU A 27 -9.94 5.48 -3.49
C GLU A 27 -9.33 4.23 -2.87
N VAL A 28 -8.10 4.33 -2.37
CA VAL A 28 -7.43 3.21 -1.72
C VAL A 28 -8.20 2.77 -0.48
N PHE A 29 -8.68 3.72 0.31
CA PHE A 29 -9.36 3.41 1.57
C PHE A 29 -10.86 3.17 1.46
N ARG A 30 -11.47 3.49 0.32
CA ARG A 30 -12.92 3.35 0.17
C ARG A 30 -13.42 1.96 0.53
N GLY A 31 -12.82 0.93 -0.05
CA GLY A 31 -13.22 -0.45 0.22
C GLY A 31 -13.00 -0.85 1.67
N ALA A 32 -11.86 -0.45 2.24
CA ALA A 32 -11.54 -0.77 3.63
C ALA A 32 -12.57 -0.15 4.59
N VAL A 33 -12.92 1.12 4.36
CA VAL A 33 -13.91 1.80 5.21
C VAL A 33 -15.28 1.14 5.08
N ARG A 34 -15.69 0.85 3.85
CA ARG A 34 -17.01 0.22 3.61
C ARG A 34 -17.12 -1.16 4.22
N ARG A 35 -16.02 -1.89 4.33
CA ARG A 35 -16.00 -3.26 4.87
C ARG A 35 -15.58 -3.32 6.33
N ASN A 36 -15.39 -2.17 6.98
CA ASN A 36 -14.91 -2.10 8.36
C ASN A 36 -13.59 -2.83 8.57
N CYS A 37 -12.70 -2.77 7.60
CA CYS A 37 -11.38 -3.39 7.77
C CYS A 37 -10.54 -2.55 8.72
N ALA A 38 -9.85 -3.23 9.63
CA ALA A 38 -8.93 -2.56 10.57
C ALA A 38 -7.55 -2.32 9.97
N ALA A 39 -7.22 -2.99 8.87
CA ALA A 39 -5.89 -2.92 8.27
C ALA A 39 -5.93 -3.24 6.78
N VAL A 40 -4.95 -2.72 6.05
CA VAL A 40 -4.79 -2.97 4.62
C VAL A 40 -3.33 -3.21 4.30
N ILE A 41 -3.09 -3.95 3.21
CA ILE A 41 -1.79 -4.04 2.56
C ILE A 41 -1.98 -3.52 1.15
N VAL A 42 -1.12 -2.60 0.74
CA VAL A 42 -1.14 -2.03 -0.60
C VAL A 42 -0.04 -2.68 -1.42
N ALA A 43 -0.34 -3.05 -2.64
CA ALA A 43 0.66 -3.62 -3.53
C ALA A 43 0.49 -3.03 -4.92
N HIS A 44 1.61 -2.78 -5.60
CA HIS A 44 1.57 -2.38 -6.99
C HIS A 44 2.74 -2.96 -7.76
N ASN A 45 2.57 -3.01 -9.06
CA ASN A 45 3.47 -3.65 -10.00
C ASN A 45 4.34 -2.61 -10.69
N HIS A 46 5.63 -2.87 -10.81
CA HIS A 46 6.48 -2.07 -11.68
C HIS A 46 6.59 -2.79 -13.05
N PRO A 47 6.09 -2.19 -14.14
CA PRO A 47 6.10 -2.84 -15.46
C PRO A 47 7.50 -3.21 -15.95
N SER A 48 8.52 -2.50 -15.50
CA SER A 48 9.90 -2.82 -15.85
C SER A 48 10.38 -4.14 -15.28
N GLY A 49 9.69 -4.67 -14.28
CA GLY A 49 10.11 -5.86 -13.57
C GLY A 49 11.09 -5.61 -12.43
N ASP A 50 11.58 -4.37 -12.29
CA ASP A 50 12.46 -3.98 -11.20
C ASP A 50 11.62 -3.41 -10.06
N PRO A 51 11.59 -4.07 -8.87
CA PRO A 51 10.75 -3.63 -7.76
C PRO A 51 11.35 -2.49 -6.93
N SER A 52 12.42 -1.86 -7.36
CA SER A 52 13.02 -0.76 -6.61
C SER A 52 12.01 0.38 -6.45
N PRO A 53 11.75 0.83 -5.20
CA PRO A 53 10.80 1.90 -4.96
C PRO A 53 11.28 3.21 -5.54
N SER A 54 10.37 3.96 -6.15
CA SER A 54 10.64 5.31 -6.63
C SER A 54 10.38 6.33 -5.52
N PRO A 55 10.88 7.56 -5.65
CA PRO A 55 10.51 8.61 -4.70
C PRO A 55 9.00 8.83 -4.60
N GLU A 56 8.27 8.66 -5.70
CA GLU A 56 6.82 8.79 -5.73
C GLU A 56 6.15 7.66 -4.95
N ASP A 57 6.71 6.46 -5.00
CA ASP A 57 6.21 5.32 -4.21
C ASP A 57 6.32 5.62 -2.72
N ILE A 58 7.47 6.16 -2.31
CA ILE A 58 7.72 6.48 -0.91
C ILE A 58 6.79 7.60 -0.44
N ALA A 59 6.61 8.63 -1.27
CA ALA A 59 5.70 9.73 -0.97
C ALA A 59 4.26 9.25 -0.84
N LEU A 60 3.83 8.37 -1.73
CA LEU A 60 2.49 7.77 -1.64
C LEU A 60 2.34 6.99 -0.36
N THR A 61 3.34 6.19 0.01
CA THR A 61 3.31 5.40 1.24
C THR A 61 3.10 6.29 2.46
N ARG A 62 3.81 7.42 2.55
CA ARG A 62 3.63 8.36 3.66
C ARG A 62 2.22 8.91 3.72
N ARG A 63 1.66 9.27 2.57
CA ARG A 63 0.27 9.77 2.52
C ARG A 63 -0.72 8.71 2.96
N LEU A 64 -0.50 7.46 2.55
CA LEU A 64 -1.37 6.35 2.92
C LEU A 64 -1.29 6.08 4.43
N VAL A 65 -0.09 6.05 4.99
CA VAL A 65 0.09 5.80 6.42
C VAL A 65 -0.57 6.91 7.23
N ASP A 66 -0.37 8.17 6.85
CA ASP A 66 -0.98 9.29 7.56
C ASP A 66 -2.50 9.27 7.48
N ALA A 67 -3.04 9.00 6.31
CA ALA A 67 -4.50 8.89 6.13
C ALA A 67 -5.06 7.72 6.92
N GLY A 68 -4.33 6.59 6.95
CA GLY A 68 -4.75 5.43 7.72
C GLY A 68 -4.85 5.71 9.20
N LYS A 69 -3.94 6.52 9.73
CA LYS A 69 -4.00 6.92 11.15
C LYS A 69 -5.28 7.71 11.45
N LEU A 70 -5.66 8.61 10.54
CA LEU A 70 -6.88 9.39 10.70
C LEU A 70 -8.14 8.54 10.60
N LEU A 71 -8.13 7.55 9.73
CA LEU A 71 -9.28 6.69 9.48
C LEU A 71 -9.32 5.47 10.40
N GLU A 72 -8.29 5.29 11.22
CA GLU A 72 -8.12 4.11 12.07
C GLU A 72 -8.07 2.82 11.26
N VAL A 73 -7.42 2.89 10.10
CA VAL A 73 -7.14 1.74 9.26
C VAL A 73 -5.62 1.64 9.09
N ASP A 74 -5.01 0.64 9.71
CA ASP A 74 -3.57 0.49 9.65
C ASP A 74 -3.10 0.08 8.25
N VAL A 75 -2.09 0.78 7.73
CA VAL A 75 -1.38 0.33 6.54
C VAL A 75 -0.24 -0.55 7.02
N LEU A 76 -0.40 -1.85 6.86
CA LEU A 76 0.56 -2.82 7.37
C LEU A 76 1.82 -2.87 6.52
N ASP A 77 1.68 -2.69 5.23
CA ASP A 77 2.83 -2.69 4.32
C ASP A 77 2.44 -2.07 2.97
N HIS A 78 3.46 -1.73 2.21
CA HIS A 78 3.33 -1.36 0.82
C HIS A 78 4.36 -2.19 0.06
N LEU A 79 3.89 -3.08 -0.81
CA LEU A 79 4.71 -4.00 -1.56
C LEU A 79 4.85 -3.53 -2.99
N VAL A 80 6.08 -3.44 -3.46
CA VAL A 80 6.35 -3.17 -4.87
C VAL A 80 6.72 -4.49 -5.53
N LEU A 81 5.94 -4.89 -6.53
CA LEU A 81 6.09 -6.17 -7.18
C LEU A 81 6.90 -6.01 -8.46
N GLY A 82 7.89 -6.85 -8.61
CA GLY A 82 8.71 -6.94 -9.82
C GLY A 82 8.59 -8.31 -10.44
N HIS A 83 9.55 -8.66 -11.29
CA HIS A 83 9.57 -9.96 -11.95
C HIS A 83 10.10 -11.02 -10.97
N ASN A 84 9.21 -11.90 -10.49
CA ASN A 84 9.52 -12.96 -9.53
C ASN A 84 10.14 -12.48 -8.21
N ARG A 85 9.91 -11.24 -7.83
CA ARG A 85 10.41 -10.70 -6.57
C ARG A 85 9.61 -9.48 -6.15
N TYR A 86 9.75 -9.10 -4.89
CA TYR A 86 9.07 -7.91 -4.37
C TYR A 86 9.95 -7.21 -3.35
N ILE A 87 9.59 -5.96 -3.07
CA ILE A 87 10.22 -5.18 -2.01
C ILE A 87 9.12 -4.67 -1.07
N SER A 88 9.34 -4.85 0.23
CA SER A 88 8.49 -4.30 1.27
C SER A 88 9.05 -2.96 1.70
N LEU A 89 8.27 -1.90 1.55
CA LEU A 89 8.69 -0.58 2.01
C LEU A 89 8.76 -0.51 3.53
N ARG A 90 7.92 -1.28 4.22
CA ARG A 90 7.96 -1.32 5.67
C ARG A 90 9.26 -1.93 6.18
N GLU A 91 9.70 -3.04 5.60
CA GLU A 91 10.96 -3.66 5.98
C GLU A 91 12.15 -2.72 5.77
N ARG A 92 12.06 -1.86 4.77
CA ARG A 92 13.12 -0.90 4.45
C ARG A 92 12.95 0.44 5.13
N ALA A 93 11.91 0.59 5.95
CA ALA A 93 11.61 1.85 6.65
C ALA A 93 11.46 3.03 5.69
N LEU A 94 10.85 2.78 4.53
CA LEU A 94 10.60 3.80 3.52
C LEU A 94 9.15 4.23 3.55
N GLY A 95 8.88 5.43 4.04
CA GLY A 95 7.53 5.96 4.17
C GLY A 95 6.81 5.54 5.45
N PHE A 96 7.37 4.60 6.20
CA PHE A 96 6.87 4.17 7.51
C PHE A 96 7.77 4.72 8.61
N ASP A 97 7.17 5.08 9.74
CA ASP A 97 7.92 5.56 10.89
C ASP A 97 8.66 4.40 11.56
N GLU A 98 9.93 4.59 11.87
CA GLU A 98 10.73 3.57 12.56
C GLU A 98 10.25 3.31 13.98
N ALA A 99 9.67 4.31 14.61
CA ALA A 99 9.20 4.20 15.99
C ALA A 99 7.87 3.48 16.12
N SER A 100 7.24 3.18 15.02
CA SER A 100 5.92 2.53 15.04
C SER A 100 5.98 1.04 15.30
#